data_274dae9f2e5afc798d06097b7a6c05d3
#
_entry.id   274dae9f2e5afc798d06097b7a6c05d3
#
_cell.length_a   1.000
_cell.length_b   1.000
_cell.length_c   1.000
_cell.angle_alpha   90.00
_cell.angle_beta   90.00
_cell.angle_gamma   90.00
#
_symmetry.space_group_name_H-M   'P 1'
#
loop_
_entity.id
_entity.type
_entity.pdbx_description
1 polymer ?
#
loop_
_entity_poly.entity_id
_entity_poly.type
_entity_poly.pdbx_seq_one_letter_code
_entity_poly.pdbx_strand_id
1 'polypeptide(L)'
;MPPLKYAAPQRLGSLLIENAINKYKLIEINYEVLMSHCHLLDKYVLKLLPEDLDNLLMLDVGCGRGGWGQILRAKKRGFPRLIGIDIWRPHLENLCRTKVYSDLIAVNAPNLPLKDKCVDIILACEILEHLTKDAGYALLAELERVCRKIIIISTPLNWPQGEIYGNPYERHVSEWRAEDLARLGYNVHIISVEHSSWAAGIANRVRGLLFRIPRNAQIILAYKLLEH
;
A
#
# COMPACT_ATOMS: atom_id res chain seq x y z
N MET A 1 -30.82 27.91 -12.58
CA MET A 1 -30.77 26.68 -11.73
C MET A 1 -29.62 26.88 -10.74
N PRO A 2 -29.86 26.83 -9.42
CA PRO A 2 -28.81 26.98 -8.44
C PRO A 2 -28.02 25.67 -8.29
N PRO A 3 -26.73 25.70 -7.89
CA PRO A 3 -25.90 24.52 -7.76
C PRO A 3 -26.30 23.65 -6.56
N LEU A 4 -26.29 22.35 -6.76
CA LEU A 4 -26.55 21.34 -5.73
C LEU A 4 -25.46 21.41 -4.64
N LYS A 5 -25.86 21.72 -3.42
CA LYS A 5 -25.02 21.62 -2.23
C LYS A 5 -24.86 20.14 -1.85
N TYR A 6 -23.67 19.61 -1.95
CA TYR A 6 -23.33 18.33 -1.34
C TYR A 6 -23.33 18.50 0.18
N ALA A 7 -24.25 17.83 0.85
CA ALA A 7 -24.27 17.75 2.30
C ALA A 7 -23.12 16.84 2.77
N ALA A 8 -22.27 17.34 3.66
CA ALA A 8 -21.24 16.54 4.31
C ALA A 8 -21.86 15.40 5.15
N PRO A 9 -21.29 14.20 5.18
CA PRO A 9 -21.79 13.11 6.02
C PRO A 9 -21.65 13.45 7.51
N GLN A 10 -22.70 13.14 8.24
CA GLN A 10 -23.01 13.62 9.58
C GLN A 10 -21.98 13.23 10.66
N ARG A 11 -21.82 14.16 11.61
CA ARG A 11 -20.90 14.20 12.76
C ARG A 11 -20.97 13.03 13.79
N LEU A 12 -21.86 12.05 13.69
CA LEU A 12 -21.96 10.96 14.67
C LEU A 12 -20.85 9.91 14.53
N GLY A 13 -20.33 9.67 13.31
CA GLY A 13 -19.22 8.72 13.09
C GLY A 13 -17.88 9.23 13.59
N SER A 14 -17.64 10.55 13.55
CA SER A 14 -16.36 11.14 13.96
C SER A 14 -16.13 11.07 15.47
N LEU A 15 -17.18 11.25 16.29
CA LEU A 15 -17.06 11.27 17.76
C LEU A 15 -16.73 9.89 18.36
N LEU A 16 -17.25 8.81 17.77
CA LEU A 16 -16.96 7.45 18.21
C LEU A 16 -15.54 7.02 17.82
N ILE A 17 -15.02 7.53 16.70
CA ILE A 17 -13.68 7.25 16.20
C ILE A 17 -12.65 8.07 16.97
N GLU A 18 -12.88 9.35 17.25
CA GLU A 18 -12.03 10.19 18.11
C GLU A 18 -11.85 9.59 19.52
N ASN A 19 -12.92 9.08 20.12
CA ASN A 19 -12.83 8.41 21.42
C ASN A 19 -12.04 7.10 21.39
N ALA A 20 -12.06 6.36 20.29
CA ALA A 20 -11.25 5.16 20.11
C ALA A 20 -9.76 5.50 19.90
N ILE A 21 -9.45 6.55 19.15
CA ILE A 21 -8.08 7.04 18.89
C ILE A 21 -7.43 7.51 20.20
N ASN A 22 -8.13 8.28 21.01
CA ASN A 22 -7.63 8.77 22.30
C ASN A 22 -7.39 7.65 23.34
N LYS A 23 -8.16 6.59 23.30
CA LYS A 23 -8.04 5.46 24.24
C LYS A 23 -6.80 4.59 24.01
N TYR A 24 -6.24 4.58 22.77
CA TYR A 24 -5.14 3.68 22.39
C TYR A 24 -3.80 4.37 22.09
N LYS A 25 -3.64 5.67 22.40
CA LYS A 25 -2.39 6.42 22.13
C LYS A 25 -1.87 6.15 20.70
N LEU A 26 -2.76 6.14 19.74
CA LEU A 26 -2.38 6.04 18.34
C LEU A 26 -1.70 7.36 17.97
N ILE A 27 -0.43 7.28 17.55
CA ILE A 27 0.28 8.36 16.86
C ILE A 27 -0.67 8.93 15.82
N GLU A 28 -0.71 10.24 15.64
CA GLU A 28 -1.52 10.94 14.63
C GLU A 28 -1.18 10.44 13.20
N ILE A 29 -1.66 9.25 12.88
CA ILE A 29 -1.67 8.77 11.51
C ILE A 29 -2.87 9.46 10.86
N ASN A 30 -2.61 10.23 9.80
CA ASN A 30 -3.67 10.92 9.06
C ASN A 30 -4.78 9.92 8.70
N TYR A 31 -6.03 10.22 9.10
CA TYR A 31 -7.19 9.35 8.93
C TYR A 31 -7.37 8.85 7.49
N GLU A 32 -7.10 9.69 6.51
CA GLU A 32 -7.19 9.33 5.08
C GLU A 32 -6.15 8.26 4.70
N VAL A 33 -4.96 8.30 5.28
CA VAL A 33 -3.91 7.31 5.07
C VAL A 33 -4.28 5.99 5.73
N LEU A 34 -4.86 6.04 6.95
CA LEU A 34 -5.35 4.87 7.66
C LEU A 34 -6.39 4.09 6.84
N MET A 35 -7.17 4.81 6.05
CA MET A 35 -8.27 4.25 5.25
C MET A 35 -7.80 3.66 3.91
N SER A 36 -6.65 4.06 3.39
CA SER A 36 -6.11 3.58 2.12
C SER A 36 -5.07 2.44 2.28
N HIS A 37 -4.64 2.18 3.51
CA HIS A 37 -3.59 1.20 3.78
C HIS A 37 -4.17 -0.08 4.40
N CYS A 38 -3.72 -1.24 3.92
CA CYS A 38 -4.10 -2.54 4.48
C CYS A 38 -3.24 -2.88 5.70
N HIS A 39 -3.65 -2.43 6.90
CA HIS A 39 -2.94 -2.68 8.16
C HIS A 39 -2.74 -4.15 8.53
N LEU A 40 -3.44 -5.05 7.87
CA LEU A 40 -3.28 -6.49 8.09
C LEU A 40 -1.91 -6.98 7.64
N LEU A 41 -1.32 -6.29 6.67
CA LEU A 41 -0.01 -6.62 6.13
C LEU A 41 1.15 -6.10 6.97
N ASP A 42 0.94 -5.08 7.80
CA ASP A 42 2.00 -4.38 8.54
C ASP A 42 2.93 -5.36 9.26
N LYS A 43 2.36 -6.25 10.09
CA LYS A 43 3.14 -7.21 10.89
C LYS A 43 3.96 -8.19 10.05
N TYR A 44 3.51 -8.50 8.85
CA TYR A 44 4.19 -9.44 7.96
C TYR A 44 5.28 -8.73 7.16
N VAL A 45 4.96 -7.60 6.55
CA VAL A 45 5.92 -6.80 5.78
C VAL A 45 7.05 -6.29 6.67
N LEU A 46 6.74 -5.76 7.86
CA LEU A 46 7.75 -5.27 8.79
C LEU A 46 8.71 -6.36 9.28
N LYS A 47 8.27 -7.63 9.34
CA LYS A 47 9.14 -8.77 9.69
C LYS A 47 10.13 -9.14 8.59
N LEU A 48 9.80 -8.84 7.33
CA LEU A 48 10.68 -9.10 6.19
C LEU A 48 11.77 -8.02 6.05
N LEU A 49 11.60 -6.89 6.71
CA LEU A 49 12.52 -5.76 6.66
C LEU A 49 13.55 -5.83 7.79
N PRO A 50 14.78 -5.33 7.57
CA PRO A 50 15.75 -5.14 8.65
C PRO A 50 15.18 -4.29 9.79
N GLU A 51 15.68 -4.49 11.01
CA GLU A 51 15.28 -3.66 12.16
C GLU A 51 15.77 -2.21 12.03
N ASP A 52 16.95 -2.04 11.44
CA ASP A 52 17.54 -0.74 11.16
C ASP A 52 17.58 -0.49 9.65
N LEU A 53 17.04 0.64 9.25
CA LEU A 53 16.91 1.04 7.85
C LEU A 53 17.92 2.13 7.44
N ASP A 54 18.83 2.52 8.33
CA ASP A 54 19.84 3.53 8.00
C ASP A 54 20.70 3.11 6.81
N ASN A 55 21.02 4.09 5.98
CA ASN A 55 21.82 3.93 4.78
C ASN A 55 21.22 3.03 3.69
N LEU A 56 19.95 2.63 3.82
CA LEU A 56 19.24 1.90 2.77
C LEU A 56 18.54 2.87 1.82
N LEU A 57 18.57 2.53 0.54
CA LEU A 57 17.70 3.13 -0.47
C LEU A 57 16.48 2.25 -0.68
N MET A 58 15.31 2.78 -0.35
CA MET A 58 14.04 2.09 -0.47
C MET A 58 13.15 2.75 -1.50
N LEU A 59 12.36 1.94 -2.20
CA LEU A 59 11.38 2.36 -3.18
C LEU A 59 9.99 1.87 -2.75
N ASP A 60 9.01 2.78 -2.74
CA ASP A 60 7.60 2.48 -2.54
C ASP A 60 6.86 2.75 -3.86
N VAL A 61 6.49 1.68 -4.56
CA VAL A 61 5.88 1.72 -5.90
C VAL A 61 4.38 1.63 -5.78
N GLY A 62 3.68 2.66 -6.28
CA GLY A 62 2.27 2.87 -5.99
C GLY A 62 2.11 3.42 -4.58
N CYS A 63 2.90 4.43 -4.20
CA CYS A 63 2.95 4.93 -2.83
C CYS A 63 1.63 5.55 -2.34
N GLY A 64 0.70 5.84 -3.25
CA GLY A 64 -0.63 6.33 -2.94
C GLY A 64 -0.61 7.52 -1.99
N ARG A 65 -1.28 7.38 -0.86
CA ARG A 65 -1.34 8.38 0.22
C ARG A 65 -0.20 8.25 1.24
N GLY A 66 0.79 7.42 0.97
CA GLY A 66 2.00 7.29 1.78
C GLY A 66 1.88 6.38 3.01
N GLY A 67 0.98 5.41 2.99
CA GLY A 67 0.74 4.49 4.10
C GLY A 67 2.01 3.77 4.54
N TRP A 68 2.73 3.15 3.62
CA TRP A 68 3.99 2.45 3.95
C TRP A 68 5.06 3.39 4.45
N GLY A 69 5.22 4.57 3.82
CA GLY A 69 6.17 5.55 4.27
C GLY A 69 5.96 5.97 5.72
N GLN A 70 4.70 6.23 6.12
CA GLN A 70 4.37 6.59 7.50
C GLN A 70 4.62 5.44 8.48
N ILE A 71 4.26 4.21 8.12
CA ILE A 71 4.49 3.03 8.95
C ILE A 71 5.97 2.76 9.16
N LEU A 72 6.78 2.84 8.11
CA LEU A 72 8.22 2.69 8.21
C LEU A 72 8.82 3.72 9.17
N ARG A 73 8.45 4.99 9.05
CA ARG A 73 8.90 6.07 9.95
C ARG A 73 8.46 5.86 11.40
N ALA A 74 7.29 5.26 11.63
CA ALA A 74 6.74 5.05 12.97
C ALA A 74 7.24 3.76 13.65
N LYS A 75 7.59 2.73 12.90
CA LYS A 75 7.81 1.37 13.42
C LYS A 75 9.23 0.83 13.27
N LYS A 76 10.04 1.41 12.39
CA LYS A 76 11.43 0.98 12.17
C LYS A 76 12.41 2.01 12.70
N ARG A 77 13.61 1.55 13.05
CA ARG A 77 14.72 2.45 13.39
C ARG A 77 15.41 2.92 12.13
N GLY A 78 16.05 4.08 12.23
CA GLY A 78 16.77 4.68 11.13
C GLY A 78 15.88 5.45 10.16
N PHE A 79 16.53 6.17 9.26
CA PHE A 79 15.88 6.98 8.23
C PHE A 79 16.42 6.58 6.85
N PRO A 80 15.82 5.57 6.21
CA PRO A 80 16.22 5.22 4.85
C PRO A 80 15.95 6.39 3.91
N ARG A 81 16.72 6.47 2.83
CA ARG A 81 16.31 7.28 1.70
C ARG A 81 15.13 6.57 1.04
N LEU A 82 13.92 7.06 1.30
CA LEU A 82 12.67 6.47 0.82
C LEU A 82 12.15 7.28 -0.37
N ILE A 83 12.05 6.65 -1.53
CA ILE A 83 11.49 7.24 -2.75
C ILE A 83 10.08 6.70 -2.93
N GLY A 84 9.10 7.59 -3.11
CA GLY A 84 7.73 7.23 -3.46
C GLY A 84 7.49 7.41 -4.96
N ILE A 85 6.85 6.42 -5.57
CA ILE A 85 6.44 6.47 -6.98
C ILE A 85 4.93 6.30 -7.07
N ASP A 86 4.27 7.16 -7.83
CA ASP A 86 2.85 7.06 -8.14
C ASP A 86 2.54 7.69 -9.50
N ILE A 87 1.52 7.21 -10.18
CA ILE A 87 1.03 7.81 -11.43
C ILE A 87 0.07 8.96 -11.15
N TRP A 88 -0.63 8.93 -10.01
CA TRP A 88 -1.65 9.91 -9.63
C TRP A 88 -1.03 11.11 -8.92
N ARG A 89 -0.75 12.17 -9.68
CA ARG A 89 -0.09 13.39 -9.18
C ARG A 89 -0.71 14.01 -7.92
N PRO A 90 -2.05 14.04 -7.72
CA PRO A 90 -2.63 14.59 -6.50
C PRO A 90 -2.17 13.89 -5.22
N HIS A 91 -1.85 12.58 -5.26
CA HIS A 91 -1.23 11.89 -4.12
C HIS A 91 0.14 12.49 -3.80
N LEU A 92 0.99 12.65 -4.80
CA LEU A 92 2.35 13.17 -4.64
C LEU A 92 2.37 14.62 -4.15
N GLU A 93 1.45 15.45 -4.65
CA GLU A 93 1.29 16.85 -4.22
C GLU A 93 0.93 16.95 -2.73
N ASN A 94 0.12 16.05 -2.23
CA ASN A 94 -0.19 15.96 -0.80
C ASN A 94 1.01 15.45 0.00
N LEU A 95 1.72 14.43 -0.50
CA LEU A 95 2.84 13.80 0.19
C LEU A 95 4.07 14.70 0.28
N CYS A 96 4.34 15.58 -0.69
CA CYS A 96 5.51 16.47 -0.65
C CYS A 96 5.54 17.37 0.59
N ARG A 97 4.38 17.65 1.19
CA ARG A 97 4.24 18.47 2.40
C ARG A 97 4.55 17.69 3.68
N THR A 98 4.51 16.38 3.65
CA THR A 98 4.62 15.52 4.84
C THR A 98 6.06 15.18 5.21
N LYS A 99 7.01 15.34 4.30
CA LYS A 99 8.42 14.94 4.45
C LYS A 99 8.62 13.45 4.83
N VAL A 100 7.63 12.62 4.57
CA VAL A 100 7.71 11.17 4.83
C VAL A 100 8.65 10.51 3.84
N TYR A 101 8.61 10.94 2.57
CA TYR A 101 9.50 10.50 1.51
C TYR A 101 10.65 11.50 1.31
N SER A 102 11.82 10.97 0.94
CA SER A 102 12.98 11.77 0.56
C SER A 102 12.80 12.38 -0.84
N ASP A 103 12.20 11.60 -1.74
CA ASP A 103 11.90 12.00 -3.11
C ASP A 103 10.54 11.42 -3.53
N LEU A 104 9.85 12.09 -4.46
CA LEU A 104 8.57 11.65 -5.04
C LEU A 104 8.65 11.76 -6.56
N ILE A 105 8.26 10.71 -7.26
CA ILE A 105 8.36 10.62 -8.72
C ILE A 105 7.01 10.27 -9.33
N ALA A 106 6.49 11.14 -10.20
CA ALA A 106 5.29 10.85 -10.97
C ALA A 106 5.66 10.05 -12.21
N VAL A 107 5.40 8.72 -12.21
CA VAL A 107 5.74 7.83 -13.31
C VAL A 107 4.77 6.67 -13.40
N ASN A 108 4.63 6.13 -14.61
CA ASN A 108 3.93 4.87 -14.84
C ASN A 108 4.85 3.69 -14.45
N ALA A 109 4.46 2.95 -13.42
CA ALA A 109 5.29 1.96 -12.75
C ALA A 109 5.96 0.87 -13.64
N PRO A 110 5.37 0.39 -14.74
CA PRO A 110 6.06 -0.54 -15.65
C PRO A 110 7.33 0.00 -16.33
N ASN A 111 7.63 1.29 -16.17
CA ASN A 111 8.81 1.92 -16.77
C ASN A 111 9.54 2.77 -15.70
N LEU A 112 10.31 2.13 -14.85
CA LEU A 112 11.01 2.82 -13.76
C LEU A 112 12.21 3.62 -14.29
N PRO A 113 12.29 4.95 -14.05
CA PRO A 113 13.41 5.78 -14.50
C PRO A 113 14.63 5.63 -13.57
N LEU A 114 14.99 4.40 -13.25
CA LEU A 114 16.05 4.05 -12.30
C LEU A 114 17.05 3.10 -12.97
N LYS A 115 18.31 3.19 -12.54
CA LYS A 115 19.37 2.30 -13.01
C LYS A 115 19.19 0.88 -12.46
N ASP A 116 19.80 -0.08 -13.12
CA ASP A 116 19.85 -1.46 -12.64
C ASP A 116 20.51 -1.52 -11.27
N LYS A 117 19.97 -2.39 -10.42
CA LYS A 117 20.54 -2.70 -9.09
C LYS A 117 20.91 -1.47 -8.26
N CYS A 118 20.08 -0.42 -8.31
CA CYS A 118 20.34 0.81 -7.56
C CYS A 118 19.55 0.95 -6.26
N VAL A 119 18.51 0.15 -6.04
CA VAL A 119 17.62 0.21 -4.86
C VAL A 119 17.82 -1.04 -4.00
N ASP A 120 17.94 -0.87 -2.67
CA ASP A 120 18.12 -2.01 -1.76
C ASP A 120 16.83 -2.78 -1.54
N ILE A 121 15.72 -2.08 -1.27
CA ILE A 121 14.44 -2.67 -0.88
C ILE A 121 13.33 -2.02 -1.71
N ILE A 122 12.44 -2.84 -2.26
CA ILE A 122 11.25 -2.37 -2.97
C ILE A 122 10.01 -2.89 -2.26
N LEU A 123 9.07 -1.97 -1.99
CA LEU A 123 7.69 -2.26 -1.66
C LEU A 123 6.84 -1.96 -2.90
N ALA A 124 6.03 -2.92 -3.33
CA ALA A 124 5.07 -2.80 -4.42
C ALA A 124 3.75 -3.44 -3.95
N CYS A 125 3.13 -2.79 -2.97
CA CYS A 125 1.97 -3.31 -2.28
C CYS A 125 0.68 -2.71 -2.85
N GLU A 126 -0.30 -3.56 -3.18
CA GLU A 126 -1.60 -3.16 -3.73
C GLU A 126 -1.45 -2.30 -4.99
N ILE A 127 -0.68 -2.78 -5.96
CA ILE A 127 -0.47 -2.12 -7.25
C ILE A 127 -0.73 -3.03 -8.44
N LEU A 128 -0.44 -4.34 -8.34
CA LEU A 128 -0.54 -5.25 -9.49
C LEU A 128 -1.95 -5.36 -10.04
N GLU A 129 -2.95 -5.34 -9.18
CA GLU A 129 -4.39 -5.40 -9.54
C GLU A 129 -4.86 -4.18 -10.34
N HIS A 130 -4.17 -3.05 -10.20
CA HIS A 130 -4.46 -1.82 -10.93
C HIS A 130 -3.84 -1.78 -12.34
N LEU A 131 -3.02 -2.76 -12.68
CA LEU A 131 -2.37 -2.90 -13.98
C LEU A 131 -3.01 -4.03 -14.78
N THR A 132 -2.98 -3.92 -16.11
CA THR A 132 -3.24 -5.12 -16.94
C THR A 132 -2.22 -6.20 -16.63
N LYS A 133 -2.53 -7.48 -16.91
CA LYS A 133 -1.57 -8.58 -16.65
C LYS A 133 -0.22 -8.34 -17.31
N ASP A 134 -0.20 -7.90 -18.56
CA ASP A 134 1.05 -7.64 -19.29
C ASP A 134 1.86 -6.51 -18.65
N ALA A 135 1.19 -5.41 -18.27
CA ALA A 135 1.82 -4.31 -17.56
C ALA A 135 2.31 -4.73 -16.16
N GLY A 136 1.58 -5.60 -15.48
CA GLY A 136 2.00 -6.17 -14.20
C GLY A 136 3.25 -7.05 -14.33
N TYR A 137 3.33 -7.91 -15.34
CA TYR A 137 4.57 -8.68 -15.62
C TYR A 137 5.74 -7.77 -16.01
N ALA A 138 5.50 -6.72 -16.79
CA ALA A 138 6.52 -5.73 -17.10
C ALA A 138 7.01 -5.02 -15.83
N LEU A 139 6.10 -4.64 -14.91
CA LEU A 139 6.48 -4.09 -13.62
C LEU A 139 7.35 -5.07 -12.82
N LEU A 140 6.95 -6.34 -12.71
CA LEU A 140 7.72 -7.34 -11.96
C LEU A 140 9.15 -7.47 -12.49
N ALA A 141 9.34 -7.45 -13.81
CA ALA A 141 10.67 -7.45 -14.45
C ALA A 141 11.47 -6.18 -14.09
N GLU A 142 10.84 -5.00 -14.09
CA GLU A 142 11.46 -3.75 -13.69
C GLU A 142 11.87 -3.73 -12.21
N LEU A 143 11.02 -4.26 -11.32
CA LEU A 143 11.37 -4.40 -9.91
C LEU A 143 12.62 -5.27 -9.72
N GLU A 144 12.70 -6.39 -10.43
CA GLU A 144 13.88 -7.29 -10.39
C GLU A 144 15.13 -6.64 -11.02
N ARG A 145 14.97 -5.83 -12.05
CA ARG A 145 16.07 -5.09 -12.66
C ARG A 145 16.66 -4.06 -11.69
N VAL A 146 15.80 -3.32 -11.01
CA VAL A 146 16.18 -2.16 -10.19
C VAL A 146 16.63 -2.55 -8.78
N CYS A 147 16.09 -3.63 -8.22
CA CYS A 147 16.32 -4.05 -6.84
C CYS A 147 17.63 -4.81 -6.65
N ARG A 148 18.26 -4.61 -5.49
CA ARG A 148 19.47 -5.33 -5.08
C ARG A 148 19.20 -6.47 -4.09
N LYS A 149 18.31 -6.28 -3.12
CA LYS A 149 18.22 -7.19 -1.96
C LYS A 149 16.86 -7.86 -1.82
N ILE A 150 15.79 -7.10 -1.66
CA ILE A 150 14.47 -7.67 -1.41
C ILE A 150 13.36 -6.89 -2.11
N ILE A 151 12.47 -7.63 -2.76
CA ILE A 151 11.21 -7.12 -3.30
C ILE A 151 10.08 -7.70 -2.47
N ILE A 152 9.16 -6.85 -2.03
CA ILE A 152 7.96 -7.23 -1.30
C ILE A 152 6.75 -6.72 -2.07
N ILE A 153 5.80 -7.62 -2.35
CA ILE A 153 4.62 -7.36 -3.16
C ILE A 153 3.38 -7.81 -2.38
N SER A 154 2.31 -7.04 -2.47
CA SER A 154 0.99 -7.54 -2.11
C SER A 154 -0.02 -7.24 -3.19
N THR A 155 -1.06 -8.07 -3.27
CA THR A 155 -2.21 -7.86 -4.15
C THR A 155 -3.41 -8.60 -3.59
N PRO A 156 -4.64 -8.04 -3.64
CA PRO A 156 -5.83 -8.71 -3.15
C PRO A 156 -6.21 -9.90 -4.03
N LEU A 157 -6.84 -10.89 -3.42
CA LEU A 157 -7.36 -12.07 -4.09
C LEU A 157 -8.89 -11.96 -4.19
N ASN A 158 -9.43 -12.07 -5.41
CA ASN A 158 -10.88 -12.03 -5.68
C ASN A 158 -11.59 -10.79 -5.08
N TRP A 159 -11.01 -9.63 -5.27
CA TRP A 159 -11.53 -8.38 -4.72
C TRP A 159 -11.78 -7.36 -5.84
N PRO A 160 -12.99 -7.36 -6.42
CA PRO A 160 -13.32 -6.38 -7.45
C PRO A 160 -13.45 -4.98 -6.84
N GLN A 161 -12.82 -4.00 -7.47
CA GLN A 161 -12.88 -2.59 -7.07
C GLN A 161 -13.06 -1.70 -8.29
N GLY A 162 -13.93 -0.71 -8.17
CA GLY A 162 -14.09 0.38 -9.13
C GLY A 162 -13.20 1.56 -8.81
N GLU A 163 -13.47 2.69 -9.46
CA GLU A 163 -12.81 3.96 -9.15
C GLU A 163 -13.16 4.42 -7.73
N ILE A 164 -12.17 4.90 -7.00
CA ILE A 164 -12.34 5.43 -5.64
C ILE A 164 -11.80 6.86 -5.60
N TYR A 165 -12.53 7.75 -4.94
CA TYR A 165 -12.15 9.15 -4.72
C TYR A 165 -11.82 9.93 -6.01
N GLY A 166 -12.44 9.56 -7.14
CA GLY A 166 -12.21 10.20 -8.44
C GLY A 166 -10.84 9.87 -9.04
N ASN A 167 -10.13 8.89 -8.50
CA ASN A 167 -8.90 8.38 -9.06
C ASN A 167 -9.20 7.19 -9.98
N PRO A 168 -9.04 7.34 -11.31
CA PRO A 168 -9.31 6.25 -12.26
C PRO A 168 -8.33 5.07 -12.14
N TYR A 169 -7.15 5.31 -11.55
CA TYR A 169 -6.12 4.28 -11.37
C TYR A 169 -6.39 3.36 -10.18
N GLU A 170 -7.40 3.65 -9.34
CA GLU A 170 -7.81 2.77 -8.23
C GLU A 170 -8.67 1.57 -8.67
N ARG A 171 -9.04 1.49 -9.95
CA ARG A 171 -9.81 0.38 -10.47
C ARG A 171 -8.96 -0.88 -10.55
N HIS A 172 -9.50 -2.02 -10.05
CA HIS A 172 -8.91 -3.32 -10.28
C HIS A 172 -9.23 -3.78 -11.71
N VAL A 173 -8.21 -3.97 -12.51
CA VAL A 173 -8.32 -4.36 -13.92
C VAL A 173 -7.73 -5.75 -14.21
N SER A 174 -7.03 -6.33 -13.24
CA SER A 174 -6.51 -7.70 -13.34
C SER A 174 -6.64 -8.45 -12.01
N GLU A 175 -6.66 -9.78 -12.11
CA GLU A 175 -6.61 -10.69 -10.95
C GLU A 175 -5.29 -11.45 -10.96
N TRP A 176 -4.67 -11.55 -9.78
CA TRP A 176 -3.42 -12.27 -9.56
C TRP A 176 -3.65 -13.51 -8.71
N ARG A 177 -2.92 -14.58 -9.03
CA ARG A 177 -2.94 -15.82 -8.27
C ARG A 177 -1.58 -16.06 -7.63
N ALA A 178 -1.55 -16.83 -6.56
CA ALA A 178 -0.31 -17.20 -5.90
C ALA A 178 0.69 -17.86 -6.88
N GLU A 179 0.18 -18.69 -7.79
CA GLU A 179 0.97 -19.41 -8.79
C GLU A 179 1.65 -18.47 -9.80
N ASP A 180 1.04 -17.32 -10.11
CA ASP A 180 1.62 -16.34 -11.04
C ASP A 180 2.94 -15.79 -10.50
N LEU A 181 2.99 -15.48 -9.20
CA LEU A 181 4.19 -14.97 -8.54
C LEU A 181 5.18 -16.09 -8.17
N ALA A 182 4.67 -17.25 -7.75
CA ALA A 182 5.52 -18.40 -7.43
C ALA A 182 6.33 -18.88 -8.64
N ARG A 183 5.76 -18.89 -9.85
CA ARG A 183 6.46 -19.22 -11.11
C ARG A 183 7.62 -18.27 -11.44
N LEU A 184 7.57 -17.05 -10.92
CA LEU A 184 8.64 -16.05 -11.05
C LEU A 184 9.68 -16.15 -9.91
N GLY A 185 9.56 -17.16 -9.03
CA GLY A 185 10.50 -17.40 -7.95
C GLY A 185 10.25 -16.57 -6.69
N TYR A 186 9.05 -15.99 -6.52
CA TYR A 186 8.66 -15.34 -5.28
C TYR A 186 8.23 -16.38 -4.24
N ASN A 187 8.59 -16.14 -2.98
CA ASN A 187 7.99 -16.83 -1.84
C ASN A 187 6.62 -16.21 -1.58
N VAL A 188 5.57 -17.04 -1.59
CA VAL A 188 4.18 -16.56 -1.57
C VAL A 188 3.44 -17.05 -0.33
N HIS A 189 2.72 -16.13 0.30
CA HIS A 189 1.83 -16.38 1.44
C HIS A 189 0.45 -15.82 1.16
N ILE A 190 -0.60 -16.57 1.48
CA ILE A 190 -1.98 -16.09 1.44
C ILE A 190 -2.39 -15.71 2.86
N ILE A 191 -2.75 -14.44 3.05
CA ILE A 191 -3.18 -13.88 4.32
C ILE A 191 -4.68 -13.70 4.28
N SER A 192 -5.40 -14.42 5.14
CA SER A 192 -6.84 -14.24 5.30
C SER A 192 -7.14 -13.06 6.22
N VAL A 193 -8.11 -12.26 5.83
CA VAL A 193 -8.63 -11.15 6.64
C VAL A 193 -9.55 -11.74 7.71
N GLU A 194 -8.97 -12.27 8.79
CA GLU A 194 -9.75 -12.76 9.92
C GLU A 194 -10.29 -11.62 10.76
N HIS A 195 -11.57 -11.69 11.13
CA HIS A 195 -12.22 -10.77 12.07
C HIS A 195 -11.84 -11.14 13.51
N SER A 196 -10.61 -10.94 13.90
CA SER A 196 -10.00 -11.54 15.09
C SER A 196 -10.38 -10.94 16.46
N SER A 197 -11.22 -9.91 16.54
CA SER A 197 -11.79 -9.44 17.81
C SER A 197 -13.09 -8.68 17.61
N TRP A 198 -13.94 -8.63 18.67
CA TRP A 198 -15.23 -7.93 18.64
C TRP A 198 -15.06 -6.43 18.27
N ALA A 199 -14.09 -5.75 18.84
CA ALA A 199 -13.80 -4.33 18.55
C ALA A 199 -13.21 -4.15 17.13
N ALA A 200 -12.30 -5.02 16.71
CA ALA A 200 -11.80 -5.07 15.34
C ALA A 200 -12.91 -5.47 14.36
N GLY A 201 -13.86 -6.31 14.76
CA GLY A 201 -15.01 -6.69 13.98
C GLY A 201 -15.94 -5.52 13.64
N ILE A 202 -16.14 -4.56 14.57
CA ILE A 202 -16.93 -3.35 14.30
C ILE A 202 -16.17 -2.42 13.34
N ALA A 203 -14.89 -2.17 13.59
CA ALA A 203 -14.06 -1.35 12.71
C ALA A 203 -13.98 -1.96 11.29
N ASN A 204 -13.82 -3.28 11.19
CA ASN A 204 -13.79 -3.98 9.91
C ASN A 204 -15.17 -4.04 9.23
N ARG A 205 -16.28 -4.09 9.98
CA ARG A 205 -17.63 -3.97 9.39
C ARG A 205 -17.85 -2.58 8.80
N VAL A 206 -17.44 -1.52 9.50
CA VAL A 206 -17.52 -0.14 8.99
C VAL A 206 -16.63 0.02 7.76
N ARG A 207 -15.40 -0.50 7.79
CA ARG A 207 -14.51 -0.54 6.61
C ARG A 207 -15.11 -1.36 5.48
N GLY A 208 -15.64 -2.55 5.76
CA GLY A 208 -16.29 -3.40 4.76
C GLY A 208 -17.49 -2.73 4.09
N LEU A 209 -18.25 -1.91 4.84
CA LEU A 209 -19.36 -1.12 4.28
C LEU A 209 -18.86 0.03 3.39
N LEU A 210 -17.79 0.71 3.81
CA LEU A 210 -17.22 1.86 3.10
C LEU A 210 -16.40 1.45 1.88
N PHE A 211 -15.65 0.34 1.96
CA PHE A 211 -14.71 -0.09 0.92
C PHE A 211 -15.13 -1.38 0.21
N ARG A 212 -16.35 -1.89 0.49
CA ARG A 212 -16.86 -3.14 -0.08
C ARG A 212 -15.89 -4.33 0.07
N ILE A 213 -15.16 -4.40 1.18
CA ILE A 213 -14.24 -5.51 1.46
C ILE A 213 -15.03 -6.81 1.52
N PRO A 214 -14.71 -7.83 0.72
CA PRO A 214 -15.37 -9.12 0.77
C PRO A 214 -15.25 -9.77 2.14
N ARG A 215 -16.27 -10.50 2.60
CA ARG A 215 -16.26 -11.15 3.93
C ARG A 215 -15.11 -12.13 4.11
N ASN A 216 -14.66 -12.76 3.04
CA ASN A 216 -13.54 -13.70 3.00
C ASN A 216 -12.37 -13.12 2.21
N ALA A 217 -12.10 -11.83 2.37
CA ALA A 217 -11.00 -11.19 1.68
C ALA A 217 -9.68 -11.88 2.02
N GLN A 218 -8.90 -12.15 1.00
CA GLN A 218 -7.56 -12.70 1.11
C GLN A 218 -6.59 -11.77 0.37
N ILE A 219 -5.37 -11.74 0.85
CA ILE A 219 -4.30 -10.96 0.23
C ILE A 219 -3.14 -11.90 -0.02
N ILE A 220 -2.60 -11.84 -1.21
CA ILE A 220 -1.32 -12.46 -1.54
C ILE A 220 -0.23 -11.52 -1.04
N LEU A 221 0.66 -12.02 -0.18
CA LEU A 221 1.93 -11.39 0.16
C LEU A 221 3.03 -12.23 -0.46
N ALA A 222 3.82 -11.62 -1.32
CA ALA A 222 4.94 -12.28 -1.98
C ALA A 222 6.23 -11.50 -1.74
N TYR A 223 7.36 -12.22 -1.61
CA TYR A 223 8.66 -11.59 -1.52
C TYR A 223 9.73 -12.41 -2.24
N LYS A 224 10.73 -11.72 -2.73
CA LYS A 224 11.89 -12.34 -3.39
C LYS A 224 13.17 -11.74 -2.84
N LEU A 225 14.04 -12.58 -2.31
CA LEU A 225 15.41 -12.21 -1.96
C LEU A 225 16.26 -12.34 -3.22
N LEU A 226 17.04 -11.31 -3.51
CA LEU A 226 17.93 -11.28 -4.66
C LEU A 226 19.33 -11.58 -4.14
N GLU A 227 19.93 -12.65 -4.63
CA GLU A 227 21.32 -12.99 -4.37
C GLU A 227 22.22 -12.13 -5.26
N HIS A 228 23.35 -11.71 -4.71
CA HIS A 228 24.40 -10.98 -5.41
C HIS A 228 25.55 -11.91 -5.78
#